data_714c6f11dc72aa4118e7642137c9ae49
#
_entry.id   714c6f11dc72aa4118e7642137c9ae49
#
_cell.length_a   1.000
_cell.length_b   1.000
_cell.length_c   1.000
_cell.angle_alpha   90.00
_cell.angle_beta   90.00
_cell.angle_gamma   90.00
#
_symmetry.space_group_name_H-M   'P 1'
#
loop_
_entity.id
_entity.type
_entity.pdbx_description
1 polymer ?
#
loop_
_entity_poly.entity_id
_entity_poly.type
_entity_poly.pdbx_seq_one_letter_code
_entity_poly.pdbx_strand_id
1 'polypeptide(L)'
;MSEAPVKKVEGITKESTQAMIDHAMEIYPEKARKKRAPHLAPNEGEGACVKSNRKTVPGIMSARGCAYAGAKGVVWGPIRDMVHVSHGPVGCGWYSWGTRRNLVTGVNGVSQFAMQFTSDFQEKDIVYGGDKKLRTLLEEAHELFPLAKGISVLSECPVGLIGDDINSVAKIASKDLDLPVIPCNCEGFRGVSQSLGHHISNDTIRDHIIGTREFAEPETPYDIALIGDYNIGGDVWSVKPLLEEIGLNVKAVWTGDGELEKIAATHRVKLNLIHCYRSMNYMCRVMEEKYGIPWLEFNFFGPTKIRESLRKIADFFDDTIKEKVEAAIAKYDPIMQAVIDEYRPRLEGKKVMLYVGGLRPRHTVNAYADLGMTVVGSGYEFAHGDDYERTSVEMPEATVIYDDASEHELEEFVNELRPDLIGSGIKEKYLFQKMGIPFRQMHSWDYSGPYHAYNGFPIFARDVDMAVNSPTWKLVKAPF
;
A
#
# COMPACT_ATOMS: atom_id res chain seq x y z
N MET A 1 -10.17 3.62 -27.43
CA MET A 1 -9.04 2.67 -27.55
C MET A 1 -7.85 3.31 -26.89
N SER A 2 -7.36 2.80 -25.77
CA SER A 2 -6.13 3.29 -25.17
C SER A 2 -4.96 2.94 -26.10
N GLU A 3 -4.18 3.93 -26.49
CA GLU A 3 -2.91 3.71 -27.14
C GLU A 3 -1.99 2.93 -26.18
N ALA A 4 -1.15 2.05 -26.71
CA ALA A 4 -0.14 1.36 -25.92
C ALA A 4 0.71 2.41 -25.16
N PRO A 5 1.18 2.11 -23.94
CA PRO A 5 1.99 3.04 -23.17
C PRO A 5 3.21 3.50 -24.01
N VAL A 6 3.53 4.78 -23.90
CA VAL A 6 4.66 5.40 -24.61
C VAL A 6 5.94 4.64 -24.24
N LYS A 7 6.58 4.03 -25.22
CA LYS A 7 7.82 3.25 -25.00
C LYS A 7 9.07 4.10 -24.89
N LYS A 8 9.06 5.33 -25.40
CA LYS A 8 10.20 6.27 -25.35
C LYS A 8 9.70 7.67 -25.09
N VAL A 9 10.43 8.44 -24.30
CA VAL A 9 10.16 9.83 -23.97
C VAL A 9 11.13 10.71 -24.74
N GLU A 10 10.62 11.71 -25.44
CA GLU A 10 11.45 12.66 -26.17
C GLU A 10 12.42 13.39 -25.22
N GLY A 11 13.68 13.45 -25.58
CA GLY A 11 14.73 14.10 -24.80
C GLY A 11 15.28 13.28 -23.62
N ILE A 12 14.75 12.07 -23.35
CA ILE A 12 15.28 11.18 -22.31
C ILE A 12 16.01 10.03 -23.01
N THR A 13 17.32 9.92 -22.78
CA THR A 13 18.17 8.84 -23.28
C THR A 13 18.86 8.13 -22.11
N LYS A 14 19.40 6.93 -22.34
CA LYS A 14 20.17 6.22 -21.31
C LYS A 14 21.35 7.06 -20.81
N GLU A 15 22.03 7.75 -21.73
CA GLU A 15 23.16 8.60 -21.42
C GLU A 15 22.78 9.82 -20.59
N SER A 16 21.67 10.51 -20.94
CA SER A 16 21.21 11.66 -20.16
C SER A 16 20.74 11.24 -18.76
N THR A 17 20.04 10.11 -18.64
CA THR A 17 19.60 9.59 -17.34
C THR A 17 20.78 9.13 -16.50
N GLN A 18 21.79 8.49 -17.09
CA GLN A 18 23.00 8.11 -16.37
C GLN A 18 23.78 9.34 -15.89
N ALA A 19 23.91 10.36 -16.72
CA ALA A 19 24.58 11.61 -16.34
C ALA A 19 23.86 12.31 -15.17
N MET A 20 22.53 12.34 -15.17
CA MET A 20 21.72 12.85 -14.07
C MET A 20 21.96 12.05 -12.77
N ILE A 21 21.99 10.71 -12.87
CA ILE A 21 22.28 9.83 -11.72
C ILE A 21 23.67 10.10 -11.17
N ASP A 22 24.67 10.22 -12.04
CA ASP A 22 26.06 10.47 -11.64
C ASP A 22 26.19 11.84 -10.96
N HIS A 23 25.53 12.87 -11.47
CA HIS A 23 25.48 14.20 -10.86
C HIS A 23 24.84 14.16 -9.45
N ALA A 24 23.68 13.53 -9.31
CA ALA A 24 23.03 13.39 -8.01
C ALA A 24 23.88 12.64 -6.96
N MET A 25 24.82 11.81 -7.41
CA MET A 25 25.73 11.08 -6.52
C MET A 25 27.03 11.84 -6.19
N GLU A 26 27.32 12.99 -6.80
CA GLU A 26 28.59 13.71 -6.60
C GLU A 26 28.83 14.14 -5.15
N ILE A 27 27.77 14.46 -4.40
CA ILE A 27 27.90 14.84 -2.98
C ILE A 27 28.36 13.70 -2.08
N TYR A 28 28.26 12.44 -2.55
CA TYR A 28 28.63 11.29 -1.76
C TYR A 28 30.13 11.01 -1.81
N PRO A 29 30.77 10.69 -0.66
CA PRO A 29 32.12 10.15 -0.66
C PRO A 29 32.21 8.91 -1.55
N GLU A 30 33.37 8.69 -2.19
CA GLU A 30 33.58 7.60 -3.14
C GLU A 30 33.09 6.22 -2.67
N LYS A 31 33.36 5.87 -1.40
CA LYS A 31 32.91 4.61 -0.80
C LYS A 31 31.38 4.50 -0.72
N ALA A 32 30.69 5.60 -0.43
CA ALA A 32 29.23 5.66 -0.36
C ALA A 32 28.63 5.61 -1.77
N ARG A 33 29.23 6.32 -2.74
CA ARG A 33 28.86 6.33 -4.15
C ARG A 33 28.91 4.93 -4.75
N LYS A 34 30.01 4.18 -4.57
CA LYS A 34 30.12 2.79 -5.01
C LYS A 34 29.03 1.86 -4.46
N LYS A 35 28.60 2.11 -3.21
CA LYS A 35 27.50 1.34 -2.60
C LYS A 35 26.13 1.77 -3.11
N ARG A 36 25.96 3.04 -3.49
CA ARG A 36 24.70 3.60 -3.95
C ARG A 36 24.42 3.31 -5.42
N ALA A 37 25.42 3.36 -6.28
CA ALA A 37 25.28 3.21 -7.72
C ALA A 37 24.41 2.01 -8.17
N PRO A 38 24.49 0.81 -7.57
CA PRO A 38 23.66 -0.31 -7.99
C PRO A 38 22.15 -0.15 -7.70
N HIS A 39 21.74 0.91 -7.01
CA HIS A 39 20.36 1.18 -6.62
C HIS A 39 19.67 2.28 -7.45
N LEU A 40 20.36 2.77 -8.47
CA LEU A 40 19.89 3.79 -9.41
C LEU A 40 20.28 3.36 -10.82
N ALA A 41 19.34 3.37 -11.77
CA ALA A 41 19.66 3.02 -13.16
C ALA A 41 18.66 3.63 -14.16
N PRO A 42 19.06 3.86 -15.40
CA PRO A 42 18.14 4.01 -16.52
C PRO A 42 17.34 2.73 -16.72
N ASN A 43 16.07 2.85 -17.05
CA ASN A 43 15.21 1.71 -17.36
C ASN A 43 15.63 1.04 -18.68
N GLU A 44 15.82 -0.26 -18.66
CA GLU A 44 16.19 -1.04 -19.84
C GLU A 44 14.99 -1.68 -20.56
N GLY A 45 13.76 -1.52 -20.00
CA GLY A 45 12.53 -2.07 -20.55
C GLY A 45 12.27 -3.52 -20.16
N GLU A 46 13.26 -4.21 -19.61
CA GLU A 46 13.14 -5.60 -19.13
C GLU A 46 14.15 -5.88 -18.00
N GLY A 47 13.86 -6.89 -17.19
CA GLY A 47 14.72 -7.30 -16.08
C GLY A 47 14.75 -6.30 -14.91
N ALA A 48 15.42 -6.67 -13.82
CA ALA A 48 15.67 -5.80 -12.68
C ALA A 48 16.94 -4.97 -12.92
N CYS A 49 16.76 -3.70 -13.28
CA CYS A 49 17.89 -2.79 -13.54
C CYS A 49 18.56 -2.27 -12.26
N VAL A 50 17.92 -2.41 -11.07
CA VAL A 50 18.46 -1.91 -9.80
C VAL A 50 18.46 -2.97 -8.72
N LYS A 51 19.38 -2.86 -7.75
CA LYS A 51 19.38 -3.64 -6.53
C LYS A 51 18.37 -3.06 -5.55
N SER A 52 17.62 -3.94 -4.91
CA SER A 52 16.61 -3.59 -3.89
C SER A 52 17.19 -3.53 -2.48
N ASN A 53 16.41 -2.93 -1.56
CA ASN A 53 16.65 -2.91 -0.11
C ASN A 53 18.02 -2.32 0.28
N ARG A 54 18.32 -1.14 -0.24
CA ARG A 54 19.50 -0.38 0.17
C ARG A 54 19.55 -0.22 1.69
N LYS A 55 20.73 -0.42 2.26
CA LYS A 55 20.99 -0.01 3.64
C LYS A 55 21.20 1.50 3.71
N THR A 56 20.62 2.16 4.69
CA THR A 56 20.81 3.60 4.94
C THR A 56 22.29 3.95 5.02
N VAL A 57 22.69 5.01 4.32
CA VAL A 57 24.04 5.57 4.47
C VAL A 57 24.05 6.42 5.74
N PRO A 58 25.04 6.26 6.64
CA PRO A 58 25.13 7.08 7.83
C PRO A 58 25.14 8.58 7.50
N GLY A 59 24.29 9.34 8.18
CA GLY A 59 24.14 10.78 7.98
C GLY A 59 23.11 11.18 6.92
N ILE A 60 22.56 10.23 6.17
CA ILE A 60 21.51 10.49 5.17
C ILE A 60 20.23 9.78 5.62
N MET A 61 19.20 10.57 5.91
CA MET A 61 17.88 10.03 6.20
C MET A 61 17.21 9.53 4.92
N SER A 62 16.65 8.33 4.99
CA SER A 62 15.71 7.87 3.98
C SER A 62 14.27 8.05 4.48
N ALA A 63 13.34 8.21 3.53
CA ALA A 63 11.94 8.48 3.84
C ALA A 63 11.14 7.23 4.26
N ARG A 64 11.78 6.15 4.67
CA ARG A 64 11.14 4.87 5.05
C ARG A 64 10.28 4.98 6.29
N GLY A 65 9.16 4.25 6.30
CA GLY A 65 8.42 3.94 7.51
C GLY A 65 9.05 2.77 8.28
N CYS A 66 8.72 2.65 9.57
CA CYS A 66 9.21 1.58 10.43
C CYS A 66 8.32 0.31 10.37
N ALA A 67 8.82 -0.82 10.90
CA ALA A 67 8.08 -2.08 10.95
C ALA A 67 6.75 -1.94 11.72
N TYR A 68 6.74 -1.27 12.87
CA TYR A 68 5.53 -1.02 13.64
C TYR A 68 4.45 -0.28 12.83
N ALA A 69 4.81 0.78 12.09
CA ALA A 69 3.87 1.49 11.23
C ALA A 69 3.30 0.60 10.13
N GLY A 70 4.12 -0.29 9.58
CA GLY A 70 3.67 -1.30 8.61
C GLY A 70 2.72 -2.32 9.21
N ALA A 71 2.99 -2.79 10.42
CA ALA A 71 2.12 -3.73 11.11
C ALA A 71 0.79 -3.07 11.49
N LYS A 72 0.84 -2.09 12.39
CA LYS A 72 -0.37 -1.49 12.96
C LYS A 72 -1.16 -0.68 11.96
N GLY A 73 -0.50 0.25 11.26
CA GLY A 73 -1.20 1.18 10.38
C GLY A 73 -1.66 0.57 9.05
N VAL A 74 -1.07 -0.55 8.61
CA VAL A 74 -1.39 -1.15 7.31
C VAL A 74 -2.21 -2.42 7.45
N VAL A 75 -1.73 -3.39 8.26
CA VAL A 75 -2.33 -4.72 8.29
C VAL A 75 -3.41 -4.83 9.35
N TRP A 76 -3.12 -4.47 10.62
CA TRP A 76 -4.07 -4.67 11.71
C TRP A 76 -5.18 -3.61 11.76
N GLY A 77 -4.81 -2.34 11.66
CA GLY A 77 -5.75 -1.23 11.82
C GLY A 77 -7.02 -1.27 10.95
N PRO A 78 -6.97 -1.79 9.72
CA PRO A 78 -8.15 -1.93 8.87
C PRO A 78 -9.11 -3.08 9.20
N ILE A 79 -8.78 -3.98 10.15
CA ILE A 79 -9.71 -5.04 10.59
C ILE A 79 -10.76 -4.40 11.49
N ARG A 80 -11.99 -4.34 11.00
CA ARG A 80 -13.04 -3.45 11.53
C ARG A 80 -13.69 -3.91 12.82
N ASP A 81 -13.64 -5.20 13.14
CA ASP A 81 -14.30 -5.83 14.26
C ASP A 81 -13.34 -6.24 15.39
N MET A 82 -12.10 -5.72 15.35
CA MET A 82 -11.09 -5.91 16.39
C MET A 82 -10.76 -4.60 17.11
N VAL A 83 -10.40 -4.70 18.38
CA VAL A 83 -9.71 -3.64 19.11
C VAL A 83 -8.20 -3.74 18.84
N HIS A 84 -7.54 -2.63 18.61
CA HIS A 84 -6.10 -2.56 18.34
C HIS A 84 -5.36 -1.81 19.44
N VAL A 85 -4.56 -2.53 20.20
CA VAL A 85 -3.79 -1.98 21.32
C VAL A 85 -2.33 -1.78 20.92
N SER A 86 -1.88 -0.55 20.97
CA SER A 86 -0.46 -0.17 20.87
C SER A 86 0.16 -0.24 22.24
N HIS A 87 1.09 -1.17 22.46
CA HIS A 87 1.78 -1.28 23.73
C HIS A 87 3.09 -0.49 23.67
N GLY A 88 3.11 0.66 24.32
CA GLY A 88 4.19 1.62 24.31
C GLY A 88 3.73 3.07 24.49
N PRO A 89 4.56 4.07 24.14
CA PRO A 89 4.21 5.48 24.20
C PRO A 89 3.11 5.88 23.20
N VAL A 90 2.30 6.87 23.56
CA VAL A 90 1.14 7.31 22.75
C VAL A 90 1.49 7.72 21.31
N GLY A 91 2.70 8.27 21.09
CA GLY A 91 3.07 8.87 19.80
C GLY A 91 3.03 7.89 18.62
N CYS A 92 3.64 6.72 18.76
CA CYS A 92 3.67 5.70 17.72
C CYS A 92 2.25 5.17 17.41
N GLY A 93 1.43 4.95 18.45
CA GLY A 93 0.04 4.56 18.31
C GLY A 93 -0.77 5.57 17.52
N TRP A 94 -0.67 6.84 17.87
CA TRP A 94 -1.35 7.95 17.22
C TRP A 94 -0.93 8.12 15.75
N TYR A 95 0.37 8.25 15.48
CA TYR A 95 0.86 8.49 14.11
C TYR A 95 0.58 7.32 13.17
N SER A 96 0.70 6.08 13.62
CA SER A 96 0.41 4.92 12.78
C SER A 96 -1.05 4.80 12.41
N TRP A 97 -1.95 5.32 13.24
CA TRP A 97 -3.39 5.38 12.97
C TRP A 97 -3.77 6.60 12.13
N GLY A 98 -3.29 7.80 12.49
CA GLY A 98 -3.71 9.05 11.88
C GLY A 98 -3.15 9.33 10.48
N THR A 99 -1.99 8.73 10.13
CA THR A 99 -1.32 8.99 8.85
C THR A 99 -1.88 8.18 7.67
N ARG A 100 -2.68 7.14 7.93
CA ARG A 100 -3.32 6.34 6.89
C ARG A 100 -4.83 6.50 6.95
N ARG A 101 -5.41 6.73 5.78
CA ARG A 101 -6.85 6.83 5.61
C ARG A 101 -7.46 5.46 5.27
N ASN A 102 -7.20 4.47 6.12
CA ASN A 102 -7.88 3.19 6.04
C ASN A 102 -9.31 3.37 6.59
N LEU A 103 -10.31 3.23 5.74
CA LEU A 103 -11.70 3.42 6.13
C LEU A 103 -12.30 2.08 6.57
N VAL A 104 -13.08 2.11 7.64
CA VAL A 104 -13.78 0.95 8.20
C VAL A 104 -15.23 1.30 8.49
N THR A 105 -16.12 0.32 8.29
CA THR A 105 -17.56 0.45 8.58
C THR A 105 -17.90 0.11 10.03
N GLY A 106 -16.96 -0.53 10.76
CA GLY A 106 -17.16 -0.95 12.16
C GLY A 106 -18.04 -2.19 12.32
N VAL A 107 -18.42 -2.47 13.56
CA VAL A 107 -19.25 -3.62 13.91
C VAL A 107 -20.72 -3.27 13.72
N ASN A 108 -21.49 -4.16 13.08
CA ASN A 108 -22.93 -3.99 12.83
C ASN A 108 -23.29 -2.67 12.10
N GLY A 109 -22.40 -2.17 11.22
CA GLY A 109 -22.63 -0.93 10.49
C GLY A 109 -22.42 0.35 11.30
N VAL A 110 -22.05 0.24 12.56
CA VAL A 110 -21.67 1.38 13.40
C VAL A 110 -20.19 1.64 13.20
N SER A 111 -19.84 2.79 12.60
CA SER A 111 -18.46 3.19 12.44
C SER A 111 -17.76 3.27 13.79
N GLN A 112 -16.74 2.44 13.97
CA GLN A 112 -15.97 2.37 15.20
C GLN A 112 -14.57 2.94 14.95
N PHE A 113 -14.56 4.19 14.56
CA PHE A 113 -13.32 4.94 14.28
C PHE A 113 -12.32 4.92 15.43
N ALA A 114 -12.78 4.66 16.65
CA ALA A 114 -12.01 4.79 17.87
C ALA A 114 -11.61 3.46 18.55
N MET A 115 -11.61 2.34 17.85
CA MET A 115 -11.14 1.06 18.44
C MET A 115 -9.61 0.95 18.44
N GLN A 116 -8.92 2.05 18.69
CA GLN A 116 -7.46 2.18 18.72
C GLN A 116 -7.04 2.67 20.10
N PHE A 117 -6.27 1.86 20.80
CA PHE A 117 -5.81 2.15 22.17
C PHE A 117 -4.30 2.18 22.25
N THR A 118 -3.80 2.85 23.28
CA THR A 118 -2.39 2.82 23.65
C THR A 118 -2.26 2.59 25.14
N SER A 119 -1.23 1.85 25.54
CA SER A 119 -0.92 1.69 26.95
C SER A 119 -0.26 2.95 27.54
N ASP A 120 0.06 3.93 26.72
CA ASP A 120 0.61 5.23 27.15
C ASP A 120 1.77 5.11 28.15
N PHE A 121 2.88 4.51 27.70
CA PHE A 121 4.07 4.34 28.53
C PHE A 121 4.59 5.66 29.03
N GLN A 122 4.84 5.68 30.33
CA GLN A 122 5.54 6.74 31.05
C GLN A 122 6.92 6.24 31.51
N GLU A 123 7.75 7.12 32.04
CA GLU A 123 9.10 6.78 32.51
C GLU A 123 9.11 5.59 33.48
N LYS A 124 8.14 5.52 34.40
CA LYS A 124 7.99 4.40 35.34
C LYS A 124 7.79 3.06 34.64
N ASP A 125 7.06 3.03 33.52
CA ASP A 125 6.76 1.81 32.78
C ASP A 125 8.01 1.31 32.05
N ILE A 126 8.90 2.23 31.63
CA ILE A 126 10.23 1.88 31.09
C ILE A 126 11.14 1.25 32.15
N VAL A 127 11.07 1.73 33.38
CA VAL A 127 11.95 1.25 34.48
C VAL A 127 11.44 -0.07 35.08
N TYR A 128 10.14 -0.22 35.24
CA TYR A 128 9.53 -1.34 36.00
C TYR A 128 8.77 -2.34 35.14
N GLY A 129 8.69 -2.12 33.82
CA GLY A 129 7.90 -2.93 32.89
C GLY A 129 6.43 -2.50 32.80
N GLY A 130 5.80 -2.78 31.66
CA GLY A 130 4.43 -2.39 31.33
C GLY A 130 3.41 -3.53 31.33
N ASP A 131 3.80 -4.78 31.62
CA ASP A 131 2.92 -5.97 31.52
C ASP A 131 1.62 -5.82 32.33
N LYS A 132 1.70 -5.29 33.55
CA LYS A 132 0.51 -5.05 34.38
C LYS A 132 -0.42 -4.02 33.79
N LYS A 133 0.15 -2.95 33.26
CA LYS A 133 -0.59 -1.87 32.58
C LYS A 133 -1.28 -2.38 31.33
N LEU A 134 -0.58 -3.20 30.53
CA LEU A 134 -1.17 -3.87 29.39
C LEU A 134 -2.35 -4.75 29.79
N ARG A 135 -2.17 -5.56 30.84
CA ARG A 135 -3.25 -6.44 31.33
C ARG A 135 -4.51 -5.66 31.69
N THR A 136 -4.38 -4.60 32.48
CA THR A 136 -5.50 -3.72 32.87
C THR A 136 -6.17 -3.12 31.63
N LEU A 137 -5.37 -2.60 30.69
CA LEU A 137 -5.91 -2.02 29.45
C LEU A 137 -6.71 -3.02 28.60
N LEU A 138 -6.28 -4.29 28.55
CA LEU A 138 -7.02 -5.32 27.82
C LEU A 138 -8.38 -5.63 28.45
N GLU A 139 -8.45 -5.65 29.77
CA GLU A 139 -9.70 -5.81 30.52
C GLU A 139 -10.65 -4.64 30.30
N GLU A 140 -10.17 -3.41 30.44
CA GLU A 140 -10.94 -2.18 30.19
C GLU A 140 -11.42 -2.08 28.73
N ALA A 141 -10.57 -2.39 27.76
CA ALA A 141 -10.92 -2.36 26.35
C ALA A 141 -12.00 -3.40 26.02
N HIS A 142 -11.95 -4.60 26.60
CA HIS A 142 -12.99 -5.61 26.45
C HIS A 142 -14.33 -5.16 27.03
N GLU A 143 -14.30 -4.56 28.22
CA GLU A 143 -15.50 -4.02 28.87
C GLU A 143 -16.15 -2.89 28.05
N LEU A 144 -15.34 -1.97 27.52
CA LEU A 144 -15.80 -0.85 26.71
C LEU A 144 -16.31 -1.26 25.32
N PHE A 145 -15.77 -2.34 24.75
CA PHE A 145 -16.09 -2.79 23.39
C PHE A 145 -16.50 -4.27 23.36
N PRO A 146 -17.61 -4.64 24.00
CA PRO A 146 -18.04 -6.03 24.13
C PRO A 146 -18.45 -6.68 22.80
N LEU A 147 -18.62 -5.92 21.72
CA LEU A 147 -18.94 -6.42 20.38
C LEU A 147 -17.68 -6.76 19.57
N ALA A 148 -16.50 -6.41 20.05
CA ALA A 148 -15.25 -6.75 19.36
C ALA A 148 -15.07 -8.27 19.31
N LYS A 149 -14.59 -8.76 18.17
CA LYS A 149 -14.33 -10.18 17.92
C LYS A 149 -12.94 -10.64 18.31
N GLY A 150 -12.07 -9.69 18.67
CA GLY A 150 -10.71 -9.94 19.12
C GLY A 150 -9.98 -8.66 19.48
N ILE A 151 -8.82 -8.81 20.08
CA ILE A 151 -7.91 -7.71 20.40
C ILE A 151 -6.54 -8.03 19.80
N SER A 152 -5.96 -7.13 19.04
CA SER A 152 -4.54 -7.21 18.64
C SER A 152 -3.67 -6.37 19.58
N VAL A 153 -2.56 -6.93 20.02
CA VAL A 153 -1.56 -6.25 20.86
C VAL A 153 -0.28 -6.07 20.04
N LEU A 154 0.08 -4.82 19.78
CA LEU A 154 1.21 -4.48 18.91
C LEU A 154 2.32 -3.82 19.74
N SER A 155 3.50 -4.44 19.78
CA SER A 155 4.64 -3.93 20.53
C SER A 155 5.32 -2.76 19.83
N GLU A 156 5.55 -1.68 20.58
CA GLU A 156 6.38 -0.55 20.16
C GLU A 156 7.85 -0.77 20.52
N CYS A 157 8.74 0.10 20.05
CA CYS A 157 10.19 -0.05 20.27
C CYS A 157 10.60 -0.19 21.74
N PRO A 158 10.11 0.65 22.69
CA PRO A 158 10.47 0.51 24.09
C PRO A 158 10.16 -0.86 24.68
N VAL A 159 9.03 -1.45 24.32
CA VAL A 159 8.58 -2.77 24.78
C VAL A 159 9.61 -3.86 24.46
N GLY A 160 10.09 -3.90 23.22
CA GLY A 160 11.12 -4.86 22.82
C GLY A 160 12.49 -4.60 23.43
N LEU A 161 12.79 -3.36 23.86
CA LEU A 161 14.05 -3.02 24.52
C LEU A 161 14.06 -3.38 26.00
N ILE A 162 12.95 -3.19 26.70
CA ILE A 162 12.84 -3.50 28.14
C ILE A 162 12.50 -4.97 28.39
N GLY A 163 12.01 -5.69 27.36
CA GLY A 163 11.73 -7.12 27.43
C GLY A 163 10.37 -7.47 28.03
N ASP A 164 9.37 -6.61 27.90
CA ASP A 164 7.97 -6.95 28.25
C ASP A 164 7.49 -8.15 27.45
N ASP A 165 6.79 -9.08 28.11
CA ASP A 165 6.28 -10.31 27.50
C ASP A 165 4.80 -10.19 27.09
N ILE A 166 4.56 -9.49 25.98
CA ILE A 166 3.21 -9.35 25.44
C ILE A 166 2.57 -10.70 25.07
N ASN A 167 3.38 -11.73 24.77
CA ASN A 167 2.87 -13.03 24.37
C ASN A 167 2.21 -13.74 25.58
N SER A 168 2.88 -13.73 26.75
CA SER A 168 2.33 -14.28 27.98
C SER A 168 1.11 -13.51 28.45
N VAL A 169 1.16 -12.16 28.41
CA VAL A 169 0.02 -11.33 28.79
C VAL A 169 -1.18 -11.59 27.88
N ALA A 170 -0.99 -11.62 26.56
CA ALA A 170 -2.06 -11.90 25.61
C ALA A 170 -2.65 -13.30 25.78
N LYS A 171 -1.82 -14.33 26.01
CA LYS A 171 -2.28 -15.70 26.25
C LYS A 171 -3.17 -15.81 27.49
N ILE A 172 -2.78 -15.18 28.60
CA ILE A 172 -3.56 -15.15 29.83
C ILE A 172 -4.87 -14.36 29.60
N ALA A 173 -4.77 -13.18 29.01
CA ALA A 173 -5.93 -12.34 28.71
C ALA A 173 -6.94 -13.05 27.80
N SER A 174 -6.46 -13.73 26.76
CA SER A 174 -7.35 -14.46 25.84
C SER A 174 -8.18 -15.53 26.56
N LYS A 175 -7.57 -16.22 27.54
CA LYS A 175 -8.27 -17.23 28.35
C LYS A 175 -9.27 -16.60 29.30
N ASP A 176 -8.88 -15.53 29.99
CA ASP A 176 -9.70 -14.94 31.05
C ASP A 176 -10.88 -14.12 30.49
N LEU A 177 -10.71 -13.52 29.30
CA LEU A 177 -11.74 -12.74 28.62
C LEU A 177 -12.62 -13.58 27.67
N ASP A 178 -12.29 -14.86 27.46
CA ASP A 178 -12.93 -15.73 26.45
C ASP A 178 -12.97 -15.07 25.05
N LEU A 179 -11.89 -14.37 24.69
CA LEU A 179 -11.78 -13.58 23.47
C LEU A 179 -10.38 -13.75 22.86
N PRO A 180 -10.23 -13.90 21.53
CA PRO A 180 -8.90 -13.91 20.89
C PRO A 180 -8.12 -12.62 21.20
N VAL A 181 -7.02 -12.74 21.94
CA VAL A 181 -6.03 -11.66 22.15
C VAL A 181 -4.74 -12.06 21.44
N ILE A 182 -4.37 -11.33 20.41
CA ILE A 182 -3.34 -11.75 19.45
C ILE A 182 -2.13 -10.83 19.57
N PRO A 183 -0.97 -11.35 20.05
CA PRO A 183 0.24 -10.57 20.18
C PRO A 183 0.98 -10.47 18.83
N CYS A 184 1.47 -9.30 18.49
CA CYS A 184 2.28 -9.03 17.31
C CYS A 184 3.55 -8.28 17.71
N ASN A 185 4.68 -8.98 17.71
CA ASN A 185 5.99 -8.42 18.07
C ASN A 185 6.58 -7.68 16.86
N CYS A 186 6.20 -6.39 16.70
CA CYS A 186 6.44 -5.62 15.50
C CYS A 186 7.23 -4.32 15.75
N GLU A 187 8.10 -4.31 16.74
CA GLU A 187 8.90 -3.16 17.13
C GLU A 187 9.57 -2.50 15.92
N GLY A 188 9.53 -1.18 15.85
CA GLY A 188 9.93 -0.42 14.68
C GLY A 188 11.36 -0.65 14.21
N PHE A 189 12.27 -0.99 15.13
CA PHE A 189 13.69 -1.24 14.83
C PHE A 189 13.98 -2.64 14.24
N ARG A 190 13.01 -3.55 14.18
CA ARG A 190 13.26 -4.92 13.68
C ARG A 190 13.71 -4.98 12.24
N GLY A 191 13.36 -3.99 11.44
CA GLY A 191 13.73 -3.95 10.03
C GLY A 191 14.00 -2.57 9.48
N VAL A 192 14.45 -2.54 8.24
CA VAL A 192 14.82 -1.31 7.53
C VAL A 192 13.63 -0.55 6.95
N SER A 193 12.44 -1.17 6.92
CA SER A 193 11.24 -0.57 6.33
C SER A 193 9.94 -1.15 6.91
N GLN A 194 8.84 -0.50 6.61
CA GLN A 194 7.49 -0.96 6.98
C GLN A 194 7.10 -2.31 6.34
N SER A 195 7.76 -2.73 5.25
CA SER A 195 7.51 -4.03 4.61
C SER A 195 7.70 -5.20 5.58
N LEU A 196 8.69 -5.15 6.47
CA LEU A 196 8.85 -6.19 7.47
C LEU A 196 7.67 -6.26 8.44
N GLY A 197 7.07 -5.11 8.78
CA GLY A 197 5.86 -5.07 9.60
C GLY A 197 4.67 -5.79 8.95
N HIS A 198 4.53 -5.68 7.63
CA HIS A 198 3.53 -6.45 6.89
C HIS A 198 3.78 -7.96 7.03
N HIS A 199 5.02 -8.40 6.88
CA HIS A 199 5.38 -9.82 6.98
C HIS A 199 5.17 -10.35 8.39
N ILE A 200 5.63 -9.64 9.43
CA ILE A 200 5.41 -10.03 10.83
C ILE A 200 3.91 -10.16 11.14
N SER A 201 3.10 -9.19 10.69
CA SER A 201 1.65 -9.22 10.90
C SER A 201 0.98 -10.38 10.16
N ASN A 202 1.38 -10.63 8.92
CA ASN A 202 0.83 -11.73 8.13
C ASN A 202 1.24 -13.09 8.69
N ASP A 203 2.46 -13.23 9.22
CA ASP A 203 2.89 -14.43 9.96
C ASP A 203 2.04 -14.64 11.22
N THR A 204 1.78 -13.55 11.96
CA THR A 204 0.92 -13.59 13.15
C THR A 204 -0.51 -14.03 12.78
N ILE A 205 -1.09 -13.48 11.71
CA ILE A 205 -2.41 -13.86 11.21
C ILE A 205 -2.42 -15.34 10.76
N ARG A 206 -1.40 -15.80 10.06
CA ARG A 206 -1.25 -17.21 9.67
C ARG A 206 -1.23 -18.14 10.89
N ASP A 207 -0.47 -17.78 11.91
CA ASP A 207 -0.20 -18.65 13.04
C ASP A 207 -1.34 -18.67 14.08
N HIS A 208 -2.12 -17.59 14.17
CA HIS A 208 -3.14 -17.43 15.20
C HIS A 208 -4.58 -17.37 14.67
N ILE A 209 -4.80 -17.08 13.39
CA ILE A 209 -6.13 -16.76 12.86
C ILE A 209 -6.57 -17.73 11.77
N ILE A 210 -5.81 -17.88 10.69
CA ILE A 210 -6.24 -18.69 9.53
C ILE A 210 -6.50 -20.13 9.91
N GLY A 211 -7.67 -20.64 9.48
CA GLY A 211 -8.08 -22.02 9.73
C GLY A 211 -8.73 -22.22 11.10
N THR A 212 -8.97 -21.16 11.87
CA THR A 212 -9.63 -21.25 13.19
C THR A 212 -11.15 -21.10 13.11
N ARG A 213 -11.69 -20.72 11.96
CA ARG A 213 -13.13 -20.54 11.72
C ARG A 213 -13.49 -21.03 10.32
N GLU A 214 -14.78 -21.31 10.10
CA GLU A 214 -15.39 -21.63 8.81
C GLU A 214 -16.35 -20.53 8.40
N PHE A 215 -16.67 -20.41 7.10
CA PHE A 215 -17.74 -19.52 6.66
C PHE A 215 -19.11 -20.04 7.12
N ALA A 216 -19.98 -19.16 7.56
CA ALA A 216 -21.36 -19.51 7.94
C ALA A 216 -22.20 -19.86 6.70
N GLU A 217 -21.92 -19.19 5.56
CA GLU A 217 -22.63 -19.42 4.31
C GLU A 217 -22.05 -20.61 3.55
N PRO A 218 -22.89 -21.31 2.73
CA PRO A 218 -22.41 -22.39 1.88
C PRO A 218 -21.31 -21.95 0.91
N GLU A 219 -20.38 -22.86 0.64
CA GLU A 219 -19.34 -22.64 -0.38
C GLU A 219 -19.94 -22.66 -1.79
N THR A 220 -19.34 -21.82 -2.64
CA THR A 220 -19.64 -21.78 -4.07
C THR A 220 -18.35 -21.85 -4.89
N PRO A 221 -18.41 -22.22 -6.18
CA PRO A 221 -17.22 -22.20 -7.04
C PRO A 221 -16.66 -20.80 -7.31
N TYR A 222 -17.39 -19.74 -6.95
CA TYR A 222 -17.05 -18.34 -7.20
C TYR A 222 -16.58 -17.60 -5.97
N ASP A 223 -16.30 -18.30 -4.87
CA ASP A 223 -15.85 -17.72 -3.62
C ASP A 223 -14.38 -17.28 -3.72
N ILE A 224 -14.13 -16.01 -3.46
CA ILE A 224 -12.81 -15.39 -3.54
C ILE A 224 -12.45 -14.62 -2.27
N ALA A 225 -11.16 -14.38 -2.08
CA ALA A 225 -10.68 -13.42 -1.11
C ALA A 225 -9.89 -12.30 -1.80
N LEU A 226 -10.08 -11.07 -1.33
CA LEU A 226 -9.24 -9.92 -1.68
C LEU A 226 -8.07 -9.85 -0.72
N ILE A 227 -6.85 -9.99 -1.24
CA ILE A 227 -5.64 -10.07 -0.43
C ILE A 227 -4.77 -8.82 -0.67
N GLY A 228 -4.43 -8.11 0.43
CA GLY A 228 -3.54 -6.96 0.37
C GLY A 228 -4.20 -5.67 -0.14
N ASP A 229 -5.51 -5.58 -0.08
CA ASP A 229 -6.22 -4.30 -0.18
C ASP A 229 -6.57 -3.82 1.23
N TYR A 230 -6.14 -2.61 1.56
CA TYR A 230 -6.24 -2.06 2.91
C TYR A 230 -7.29 -0.95 3.01
N ASN A 231 -8.19 -0.85 2.05
CA ASN A 231 -9.29 0.12 1.98
C ASN A 231 -8.85 1.58 2.13
N ILE A 232 -7.73 1.94 1.52
CA ILE A 232 -7.24 3.32 1.57
C ILE A 232 -8.17 4.21 0.75
N GLY A 233 -8.73 5.23 1.40
CA GLY A 233 -9.68 6.13 0.75
C GLY A 233 -10.99 5.47 0.32
N GLY A 234 -11.28 4.24 0.74
CA GLY A 234 -12.47 3.50 0.37
C GLY A 234 -12.28 2.60 -0.87
N ASP A 235 -11.05 2.28 -1.24
CA ASP A 235 -10.75 1.50 -2.45
C ASP A 235 -11.46 0.13 -2.48
N VAL A 236 -11.52 -0.61 -1.36
CA VAL A 236 -12.27 -1.88 -1.26
C VAL A 236 -13.75 -1.69 -1.57
N TRP A 237 -14.33 -0.57 -1.13
CA TRP A 237 -15.75 -0.28 -1.37
C TRP A 237 -16.07 0.03 -2.83
N SER A 238 -15.05 0.26 -3.67
CA SER A 238 -15.16 0.32 -5.14
C SER A 238 -14.87 -1.02 -5.81
N VAL A 239 -13.86 -1.75 -5.31
CA VAL A 239 -13.41 -3.02 -5.89
C VAL A 239 -14.43 -4.14 -5.65
N LYS A 240 -14.88 -4.30 -4.40
CA LYS A 240 -15.79 -5.39 -4.01
C LYS A 240 -17.10 -5.40 -4.81
N PRO A 241 -17.86 -4.30 -4.96
CA PRO A 241 -19.08 -4.28 -5.75
C PRO A 241 -18.87 -4.66 -7.24
N LEU A 242 -17.74 -4.26 -7.83
CA LEU A 242 -17.41 -4.62 -9.22
C LEU A 242 -17.20 -6.14 -9.36
N LEU A 243 -16.50 -6.77 -8.42
CA LEU A 243 -16.29 -8.21 -8.41
C LEU A 243 -17.60 -8.98 -8.15
N GLU A 244 -18.48 -8.46 -7.31
CA GLU A 244 -19.81 -9.03 -7.07
C GLU A 244 -20.75 -8.85 -8.29
N GLU A 245 -20.66 -7.72 -9.00
CA GLU A 245 -21.41 -7.48 -10.25
C GLU A 245 -21.09 -8.52 -11.33
N ILE A 246 -19.83 -8.93 -11.46
CA ILE A 246 -19.44 -9.99 -12.39
C ILE A 246 -19.73 -11.41 -11.88
N GLY A 247 -20.35 -11.56 -10.71
CA GLY A 247 -20.84 -12.82 -10.17
C GLY A 247 -19.86 -13.55 -9.26
N LEU A 248 -18.81 -12.92 -8.79
CA LEU A 248 -17.92 -13.48 -7.79
C LEU A 248 -18.42 -13.17 -6.37
N ASN A 249 -18.14 -14.05 -5.42
CA ASN A 249 -18.48 -13.87 -4.02
C ASN A 249 -17.23 -13.46 -3.23
N VAL A 250 -17.12 -12.20 -2.84
CA VAL A 250 -16.00 -11.73 -2.00
C VAL A 250 -16.26 -12.14 -0.56
N LYS A 251 -15.80 -13.33 -0.18
CA LYS A 251 -15.99 -13.92 1.17
C LYS A 251 -15.13 -13.26 2.22
N ALA A 252 -13.93 -12.84 1.89
CA ALA A 252 -13.01 -12.21 2.82
C ALA A 252 -12.21 -11.08 2.17
N VAL A 253 -11.89 -10.06 2.97
CA VAL A 253 -10.94 -9.02 2.60
C VAL A 253 -9.81 -9.01 3.64
N TRP A 254 -8.61 -9.08 3.18
CA TRP A 254 -7.41 -9.11 4.01
C TRP A 254 -6.55 -7.88 3.70
N THR A 255 -6.67 -6.82 4.48
CA THR A 255 -7.41 -6.62 5.75
C THR A 255 -8.37 -5.43 5.70
N GLY A 256 -8.45 -4.72 4.56
CA GLY A 256 -9.21 -3.48 4.43
C GLY A 256 -10.71 -3.66 4.67
N ASP A 257 -11.23 -3.03 5.71
CA ASP A 257 -12.61 -3.21 6.19
C ASP A 257 -12.96 -4.70 6.42
N GLY A 258 -11.92 -5.50 6.76
CA GLY A 258 -12.02 -6.93 6.96
C GLY A 258 -12.65 -7.31 8.30
N GLU A 259 -13.14 -8.54 8.37
CA GLU A 259 -13.71 -9.14 9.58
C GLU A 259 -12.83 -10.32 10.02
N LEU A 260 -12.52 -10.39 11.32
CA LEU A 260 -11.66 -11.42 11.89
C LEU A 260 -12.12 -12.84 11.52
N GLU A 261 -13.42 -13.13 11.66
CA GLU A 261 -13.99 -14.46 11.37
C GLU A 261 -13.87 -14.81 9.86
N LYS A 262 -14.08 -13.83 8.98
CA LYS A 262 -13.92 -14.03 7.53
C LYS A 262 -12.46 -14.21 7.13
N ILE A 263 -11.55 -13.44 7.75
CA ILE A 263 -10.10 -13.64 7.56
C ILE A 263 -9.71 -15.04 8.03
N ALA A 264 -10.22 -15.49 9.17
CA ALA A 264 -9.96 -16.83 9.71
C ALA A 264 -10.43 -17.96 8.77
N ALA A 265 -11.54 -17.76 8.06
CA ALA A 265 -12.11 -18.71 7.13
C ALA A 265 -11.53 -18.65 5.69
N THR A 266 -10.56 -17.76 5.43
CA THR A 266 -10.00 -17.55 4.07
C THR A 266 -9.43 -18.82 3.45
N HIS A 267 -9.06 -19.82 4.24
CA HIS A 267 -8.58 -21.13 3.76
C HIS A 267 -9.64 -21.94 2.97
N ARG A 268 -10.89 -21.46 2.87
CA ARG A 268 -12.00 -22.11 2.17
C ARG A 268 -12.35 -21.47 0.83
N VAL A 269 -11.72 -20.37 0.43
CA VAL A 269 -11.99 -19.73 -0.87
C VAL A 269 -11.40 -20.54 -2.03
N LYS A 270 -11.83 -20.23 -3.25
CA LYS A 270 -11.38 -20.91 -4.47
C LYS A 270 -10.22 -20.18 -5.16
N LEU A 271 -10.11 -18.85 -4.92
CA LEU A 271 -9.07 -18.02 -5.51
C LEU A 271 -8.74 -16.86 -4.57
N ASN A 272 -7.46 -16.57 -4.39
CA ASN A 272 -6.96 -15.36 -3.78
C ASN A 272 -6.65 -14.32 -4.86
N LEU A 273 -7.35 -13.19 -4.85
CA LEU A 273 -7.02 -12.03 -5.68
C LEU A 273 -6.09 -11.10 -4.91
N ILE A 274 -4.82 -11.07 -5.32
CA ILE A 274 -3.80 -10.27 -4.65
C ILE A 274 -3.70 -8.88 -5.29
N HIS A 275 -3.87 -7.85 -4.46
CA HIS A 275 -3.67 -6.45 -4.85
C HIS A 275 -2.26 -5.99 -4.54
N CYS A 276 -1.85 -5.96 -3.27
CA CYS A 276 -0.49 -5.58 -2.89
C CYS A 276 0.44 -6.80 -2.94
N TYR A 277 1.03 -7.03 -4.11
CA TYR A 277 1.96 -8.13 -4.32
C TYR A 277 3.08 -8.16 -3.29
N ARG A 278 3.74 -7.02 -3.01
CA ARG A 278 4.90 -6.98 -2.11
C ARG A 278 4.57 -7.39 -0.66
N SER A 279 3.41 -7.01 -0.16
CA SER A 279 3.04 -7.35 1.22
C SER A 279 2.48 -8.76 1.39
N MET A 280 1.97 -9.38 0.31
CA MET A 280 1.14 -10.59 0.43
C MET A 280 1.58 -11.77 -0.44
N ASN A 281 2.53 -11.61 -1.38
CA ASN A 281 2.89 -12.66 -2.32
C ASN A 281 3.35 -13.95 -1.64
N TYR A 282 4.16 -13.85 -0.59
CA TYR A 282 4.63 -15.02 0.12
C TYR A 282 3.50 -15.71 0.89
N MET A 283 2.56 -14.93 1.45
CA MET A 283 1.40 -15.49 2.13
C MET A 283 0.48 -16.25 1.17
N CYS A 284 0.25 -15.69 -0.03
CA CYS A 284 -0.49 -16.40 -1.07
C CYS A 284 0.17 -17.72 -1.47
N ARG A 285 1.51 -17.77 -1.55
CA ARG A 285 2.25 -19.03 -1.79
C ARG A 285 2.06 -20.03 -0.65
N VAL A 286 2.13 -19.58 0.61
CA VAL A 286 1.87 -20.45 1.77
C VAL A 286 0.43 -20.98 1.73
N MET A 287 -0.56 -20.16 1.37
CA MET A 287 -1.95 -20.60 1.23
C MET A 287 -2.15 -21.60 0.07
N GLU A 288 -1.44 -21.40 -1.02
CA GLU A 288 -1.43 -22.33 -2.16
C GLU A 288 -0.81 -23.68 -1.75
N GLU A 289 0.36 -23.66 -1.10
CA GLU A 289 1.05 -24.87 -0.63
C GLU A 289 0.25 -25.63 0.45
N LYS A 290 -0.34 -24.91 1.41
CA LYS A 290 -1.01 -25.53 2.56
C LYS A 290 -2.46 -25.92 2.29
N TYR A 291 -3.18 -25.12 1.53
CA TYR A 291 -4.63 -25.26 1.32
C TYR A 291 -5.03 -25.48 -0.15
N GLY A 292 -4.06 -25.44 -1.07
CA GLY A 292 -4.32 -25.63 -2.50
C GLY A 292 -5.04 -24.45 -3.16
N ILE A 293 -5.02 -23.24 -2.57
CA ILE A 293 -5.73 -22.07 -3.06
C ILE A 293 -4.83 -21.30 -4.01
N PRO A 294 -5.10 -21.29 -5.32
CA PRO A 294 -4.35 -20.50 -6.29
C PRO A 294 -4.55 -19.01 -6.07
N TRP A 295 -3.68 -18.20 -6.67
CA TRP A 295 -3.77 -16.76 -6.58
C TRP A 295 -3.46 -16.05 -7.89
N LEU A 296 -4.09 -14.89 -8.10
CA LEU A 296 -3.88 -14.00 -9.24
C LEU A 296 -3.64 -12.57 -8.76
N GLU A 297 -2.63 -11.90 -9.32
CA GLU A 297 -2.45 -10.46 -9.14
C GLU A 297 -3.36 -9.70 -10.09
N PHE A 298 -4.03 -8.66 -9.58
CA PHE A 298 -4.87 -7.75 -10.36
C PHE A 298 -4.46 -6.30 -10.15
N ASN A 299 -4.79 -5.45 -11.10
CA ASN A 299 -4.59 -4.01 -11.05
C ASN A 299 -5.85 -3.30 -11.52
N PHE A 300 -6.50 -2.58 -10.62
CA PHE A 300 -7.70 -1.80 -10.92
C PHE A 300 -7.46 -0.29 -10.91
N PHE A 301 -6.23 0.15 -11.20
CA PHE A 301 -5.92 1.54 -11.48
C PHE A 301 -6.00 1.82 -12.98
N GLY A 302 -6.97 2.64 -13.37
CA GLY A 302 -7.22 3.04 -14.75
C GLY A 302 -7.96 2.00 -15.61
N PRO A 303 -8.77 2.44 -16.56
CA PRO A 303 -9.66 1.57 -17.34
C PRO A 303 -8.92 0.50 -18.14
N THR A 304 -7.71 0.78 -18.65
CA THR A 304 -6.90 -0.20 -19.36
C THR A 304 -6.57 -1.40 -18.48
N LYS A 305 -6.05 -1.17 -17.27
CA LYS A 305 -5.67 -2.26 -16.35
C LYS A 305 -6.88 -2.93 -15.71
N ILE A 306 -7.97 -2.22 -15.53
CA ILE A 306 -9.24 -2.82 -15.06
C ILE A 306 -9.70 -3.88 -16.05
N ARG A 307 -9.79 -3.55 -17.36
CA ARG A 307 -10.18 -4.51 -18.40
C ARG A 307 -9.27 -5.75 -18.47
N GLU A 308 -7.96 -5.52 -18.49
CA GLU A 308 -6.97 -6.59 -18.50
C GLU A 308 -7.13 -7.52 -17.29
N SER A 309 -7.27 -6.94 -16.10
CA SER A 309 -7.40 -7.69 -14.85
C SER A 309 -8.72 -8.46 -14.76
N LEU A 310 -9.84 -7.85 -15.18
CA LEU A 310 -11.13 -8.52 -15.20
C LEU A 310 -11.13 -9.75 -16.12
N ARG A 311 -10.56 -9.64 -17.33
CA ARG A 311 -10.42 -10.75 -18.26
C ARG A 311 -9.52 -11.85 -17.71
N LYS A 312 -8.37 -11.48 -17.13
CA LYS A 312 -7.47 -12.43 -16.47
C LYS A 312 -8.15 -13.18 -15.32
N ILE A 313 -8.99 -12.49 -14.53
CA ILE A 313 -9.77 -13.11 -13.46
C ILE A 313 -10.82 -14.06 -14.08
N ALA A 314 -11.53 -13.64 -15.13
CA ALA A 314 -12.54 -14.44 -15.80
C ALA A 314 -12.00 -15.74 -16.41
N ASP A 315 -10.75 -15.72 -16.90
CA ASP A 315 -10.08 -16.90 -17.47
C ASP A 315 -9.84 -18.01 -16.43
N PHE A 316 -9.86 -17.69 -15.15
CA PHE A 316 -9.79 -18.66 -14.07
C PHE A 316 -11.11 -19.41 -13.86
N PHE A 317 -12.24 -18.79 -14.24
CA PHE A 317 -13.59 -19.30 -14.02
C PHE A 317 -14.22 -19.81 -15.33
N ASP A 318 -15.52 -20.01 -15.30
CA ASP A 318 -16.30 -20.50 -16.42
C ASP A 318 -16.78 -19.39 -17.36
N ASP A 319 -17.48 -19.81 -18.43
CA ASP A 319 -17.99 -18.90 -19.45
C ASP A 319 -19.05 -17.93 -18.90
N THR A 320 -19.77 -18.30 -17.84
CA THR A 320 -20.73 -17.41 -17.17
C THR A 320 -20.06 -16.16 -16.61
N ILE A 321 -18.89 -16.32 -15.98
CA ILE A 321 -18.12 -15.19 -15.49
C ILE A 321 -17.52 -14.37 -16.64
N LYS A 322 -17.04 -15.02 -17.70
CA LYS A 322 -16.53 -14.32 -18.90
C LYS A 322 -17.58 -13.43 -19.54
N GLU A 323 -18.80 -13.94 -19.73
CA GLU A 323 -19.93 -13.17 -20.28
C GLU A 323 -20.26 -11.96 -19.40
N LYS A 324 -20.31 -12.12 -18.08
CA LYS A 324 -20.56 -11.03 -17.14
C LYS A 324 -19.45 -9.99 -17.14
N VAL A 325 -18.20 -10.42 -17.27
CA VAL A 325 -17.03 -9.51 -17.37
C VAL A 325 -17.14 -8.68 -18.64
N GLU A 326 -17.40 -9.27 -19.80
CA GLU A 326 -17.53 -8.50 -21.03
C GLU A 326 -18.76 -7.57 -21.00
N ALA A 327 -19.86 -7.97 -20.36
CA ALA A 327 -21.00 -7.09 -20.13
C ALA A 327 -20.66 -5.90 -19.23
N ALA A 328 -19.91 -6.12 -18.15
CA ALA A 328 -19.44 -5.05 -17.27
C ALA A 328 -18.49 -4.09 -18.01
N ILE A 329 -17.53 -4.62 -18.78
CA ILE A 329 -16.63 -3.80 -19.60
C ILE A 329 -17.43 -2.94 -20.59
N ALA A 330 -18.38 -3.55 -21.33
CA ALA A 330 -19.21 -2.81 -22.28
C ALA A 330 -20.06 -1.72 -21.62
N LYS A 331 -20.50 -1.95 -20.39
CA LYS A 331 -21.26 -0.96 -19.59
C LYS A 331 -20.40 0.24 -19.18
N TYR A 332 -19.18 -0.01 -18.72
CA TYR A 332 -18.33 1.03 -18.12
C TYR A 332 -17.41 1.74 -19.12
N ASP A 333 -17.01 1.10 -20.22
CA ASP A 333 -16.10 1.68 -21.21
C ASP A 333 -16.56 3.05 -21.77
N PRO A 334 -17.84 3.26 -22.14
CA PRO A 334 -18.28 4.58 -22.59
C PRO A 334 -18.16 5.66 -21.51
N ILE A 335 -18.37 5.29 -20.24
CA ILE A 335 -18.26 6.21 -19.10
C ILE A 335 -16.79 6.59 -18.90
N MET A 336 -15.90 5.60 -18.96
CA MET A 336 -14.47 5.85 -18.81
C MET A 336 -13.91 6.66 -19.98
N GLN A 337 -14.40 6.40 -21.20
CA GLN A 337 -14.00 7.19 -22.36
C GLN A 337 -14.41 8.68 -22.20
N ALA A 338 -15.61 8.94 -21.69
CA ALA A 338 -16.05 10.31 -21.42
C ALA A 338 -15.14 11.02 -20.37
N VAL A 339 -14.70 10.30 -19.35
CA VAL A 339 -13.74 10.84 -18.36
C VAL A 339 -12.37 11.14 -19.02
N ILE A 340 -11.89 10.22 -19.86
CA ILE A 340 -10.64 10.45 -20.61
C ILE A 340 -10.78 11.67 -21.52
N ASP A 341 -11.86 11.79 -22.28
CA ASP A 341 -12.10 12.89 -23.20
C ASP A 341 -12.18 14.25 -22.47
N GLU A 342 -12.66 14.25 -21.24
CA GLU A 342 -12.73 15.46 -20.40
C GLU A 342 -11.34 15.90 -19.88
N TYR A 343 -10.55 14.98 -19.35
CA TYR A 343 -9.32 15.32 -18.61
C TYR A 343 -8.05 15.25 -19.48
N ARG A 344 -7.96 14.31 -20.42
CA ARG A 344 -6.76 14.11 -21.26
C ARG A 344 -6.30 15.37 -21.98
N PRO A 345 -7.15 16.21 -22.59
CA PRO A 345 -6.70 17.44 -23.29
C PRO A 345 -5.92 18.42 -22.40
N ARG A 346 -6.10 18.35 -21.07
CA ARG A 346 -5.40 19.20 -20.09
C ARG A 346 -4.18 18.52 -19.46
N LEU A 347 -4.05 17.22 -19.63
CA LEU A 347 -3.02 16.41 -18.98
C LEU A 347 -2.05 15.77 -19.97
N GLU A 348 -2.41 15.68 -21.26
CA GLU A 348 -1.59 15.05 -22.30
C GLU A 348 -0.20 15.67 -22.40
N GLY A 349 0.82 14.84 -22.55
CA GLY A 349 2.22 15.25 -22.65
C GLY A 349 2.87 15.62 -21.32
N LYS A 350 2.13 15.69 -20.22
CA LYS A 350 2.68 16.02 -18.89
C LYS A 350 3.46 14.85 -18.29
N LYS A 351 4.51 15.17 -17.54
CA LYS A 351 5.43 14.23 -16.93
C LYS A 351 5.11 13.97 -15.46
N VAL A 352 5.19 12.71 -15.04
CA VAL A 352 4.98 12.29 -13.65
C VAL A 352 6.22 11.60 -13.12
N MET A 353 6.55 11.86 -11.85
CA MET A 353 7.56 11.13 -11.12
C MET A 353 6.94 10.48 -9.87
N LEU A 354 7.26 9.21 -9.60
CA LEU A 354 6.65 8.41 -8.54
C LEU A 354 7.70 7.95 -7.54
N TYR A 355 7.43 8.15 -6.24
CA TYR A 355 8.24 7.60 -5.16
C TYR A 355 7.37 7.25 -3.96
N VAL A 356 7.09 5.98 -3.78
CA VAL A 356 6.21 5.51 -2.69
C VAL A 356 6.44 4.01 -2.43
N GLY A 357 5.96 3.50 -1.32
CA GLY A 357 6.03 2.08 -0.99
C GLY A 357 4.93 1.23 -1.64
N GLY A 358 5.12 -0.08 -1.57
CA GLY A 358 4.13 -1.07 -1.98
C GLY A 358 4.00 -1.22 -3.49
N LEU A 359 2.77 -1.25 -3.98
CA LEU A 359 2.45 -1.54 -5.39
C LEU A 359 2.37 -0.29 -6.28
N ARG A 360 2.15 0.89 -5.69
CA ARG A 360 1.73 2.09 -6.42
C ARG A 360 2.71 2.62 -7.44
N PRO A 361 4.05 2.56 -7.23
CA PRO A 361 5.01 2.98 -8.24
C PRO A 361 4.86 2.28 -9.59
N ARG A 362 4.30 1.08 -9.62
CA ARG A 362 4.02 0.32 -10.84
C ARG A 362 2.55 0.40 -11.26
N HIS A 363 1.63 0.14 -10.32
CA HIS A 363 0.22 -0.01 -10.65
C HIS A 363 -0.42 1.27 -11.19
N THR A 364 0.06 2.46 -10.80
CA THR A 364 -0.51 3.73 -11.28
C THR A 364 0.04 4.21 -12.61
N VAL A 365 1.12 3.60 -13.14
CA VAL A 365 1.75 4.01 -14.42
C VAL A 365 0.71 4.07 -15.54
N ASN A 366 -0.08 3.03 -15.70
CA ASN A 366 -1.08 2.96 -16.76
C ASN A 366 -2.28 3.89 -16.54
N ALA A 367 -2.65 4.18 -15.28
CA ALA A 367 -3.70 5.15 -14.99
C ALA A 367 -3.30 6.57 -15.41
N TYR A 368 -2.02 6.94 -15.26
CA TYR A 368 -1.50 8.19 -15.82
C TYR A 368 -1.45 8.15 -17.36
N ALA A 369 -1.06 7.02 -17.96
CA ALA A 369 -1.04 6.85 -19.40
C ALA A 369 -2.44 6.94 -20.03
N ASP A 370 -3.48 6.42 -19.38
CA ASP A 370 -4.87 6.58 -19.81
C ASP A 370 -5.28 8.07 -19.90
N LEU A 371 -4.67 8.94 -19.07
CA LEU A 371 -4.86 10.40 -19.11
C LEU A 371 -3.87 11.14 -20.04
N GLY A 372 -3.04 10.42 -20.82
CA GLY A 372 -2.04 11.00 -21.71
C GLY A 372 -0.77 11.51 -21.02
N MET A 373 -0.60 11.21 -19.73
CA MET A 373 0.61 11.57 -18.96
C MET A 373 1.66 10.47 -19.06
N THR A 374 2.92 10.83 -18.88
CA THR A 374 4.04 9.88 -18.94
C THR A 374 4.83 9.84 -17.64
N VAL A 375 5.02 8.65 -17.08
CA VAL A 375 5.87 8.46 -15.90
C VAL A 375 7.32 8.42 -16.33
N VAL A 376 8.11 9.42 -15.90
CA VAL A 376 9.52 9.59 -16.29
C VAL A 376 10.52 9.13 -15.22
N GLY A 377 10.05 8.83 -14.03
CA GLY A 377 10.84 8.27 -12.95
C GLY A 377 9.94 7.51 -11.99
N SER A 378 10.38 6.33 -11.54
CA SER A 378 9.65 5.52 -10.57
C SER A 378 10.59 4.82 -9.61
N GLY A 379 10.22 4.86 -8.32
CA GLY A 379 11.01 4.23 -7.28
C GLY A 379 10.19 3.81 -6.09
N TYR A 380 10.79 2.93 -5.29
CA TYR A 380 10.16 2.38 -4.10
C TYR A 380 10.92 2.78 -2.85
N GLU A 381 10.18 3.12 -1.79
CA GLU A 381 10.73 3.21 -0.44
C GLU A 381 11.23 1.84 0.05
N PHE A 382 10.63 0.76 -0.44
CA PHE A 382 11.00 -0.62 -0.18
C PHE A 382 10.43 -1.53 -1.28
N ALA A 383 11.29 -2.37 -1.84
CA ALA A 383 10.91 -3.33 -2.88
C ALA A 383 11.85 -4.55 -2.88
N HIS A 384 11.56 -5.51 -3.73
CA HIS A 384 12.47 -6.60 -4.05
C HIS A 384 12.78 -6.60 -5.55
N GLY A 385 13.73 -7.45 -5.99
CA GLY A 385 14.16 -7.47 -7.40
C GLY A 385 13.00 -7.70 -8.37
N ASP A 386 12.06 -8.57 -8.01
CA ASP A 386 10.88 -8.90 -8.81
C ASP A 386 9.87 -7.73 -8.95
N ASP A 387 9.86 -6.75 -8.03
CA ASP A 387 9.07 -5.53 -8.21
C ASP A 387 9.67 -4.64 -9.29
N TYR A 388 11.00 -4.53 -9.33
CA TYR A 388 11.72 -3.75 -10.35
C TYR A 388 11.63 -4.39 -11.73
N GLU A 389 11.72 -5.73 -11.85
CA GLU A 389 11.48 -6.46 -13.09
C GLU A 389 10.11 -6.13 -13.70
N ARG A 390 9.08 -6.12 -12.87
CA ARG A 390 7.71 -5.79 -13.27
C ARG A 390 7.52 -4.32 -13.59
N THR A 391 8.24 -3.43 -12.88
CA THR A 391 8.17 -1.99 -13.13
C THR A 391 8.86 -1.62 -14.44
N SER A 392 9.98 -2.25 -14.74
CA SER A 392 10.75 -1.99 -15.97
C SER A 392 9.90 -2.14 -17.23
N VAL A 393 9.03 -3.15 -17.30
CA VAL A 393 8.17 -3.40 -18.47
C VAL A 393 6.98 -2.45 -18.61
N GLU A 394 6.56 -1.83 -17.52
CA GLU A 394 5.46 -0.85 -17.51
C GLU A 394 5.94 0.58 -17.78
N MET A 395 7.22 0.86 -17.58
CA MET A 395 7.83 2.18 -17.71
C MET A 395 8.43 2.38 -19.10
N PRO A 396 8.44 3.62 -19.65
CA PRO A 396 9.20 3.93 -20.86
C PRO A 396 10.69 3.63 -20.69
N GLU A 397 11.34 3.19 -21.77
CA GLU A 397 12.80 2.99 -21.80
C GLU A 397 13.56 4.28 -21.47
N ALA A 398 14.74 4.13 -20.91
CA ALA A 398 15.64 5.21 -20.50
C ALA A 398 15.15 6.12 -19.36
N THR A 399 13.93 5.97 -18.88
CA THR A 399 13.46 6.68 -17.67
C THR A 399 14.21 6.20 -16.44
N VAL A 400 14.22 6.99 -15.35
CA VAL A 400 14.97 6.62 -14.15
C VAL A 400 14.19 5.66 -13.25
N ILE A 401 14.85 4.59 -12.82
CA ILE A 401 14.38 3.69 -11.76
C ILE A 401 15.33 3.79 -10.57
N TYR A 402 14.74 3.89 -9.36
CA TYR A 402 15.51 4.08 -8.14
C TYR A 402 14.92 3.30 -6.95
N ASP A 403 15.82 2.76 -6.12
CA ASP A 403 15.50 2.07 -4.87
C ASP A 403 15.85 2.99 -3.70
N ASP A 404 14.89 3.25 -2.80
CA ASP A 404 15.10 4.01 -1.57
C ASP A 404 15.92 5.30 -1.77
N ALA A 405 15.42 6.21 -2.59
CA ALA A 405 16.08 7.47 -2.87
C ALA A 405 16.08 8.39 -1.65
N SER A 406 17.15 9.18 -1.49
CA SER A 406 17.21 10.27 -0.51
C SER A 406 16.47 11.51 -1.04
N GLU A 407 16.12 12.44 -0.13
CA GLU A 407 15.50 13.71 -0.53
C GLU A 407 16.39 14.48 -1.53
N HIS A 408 17.70 14.49 -1.33
CA HIS A 408 18.64 15.12 -2.25
C HIS A 408 18.61 14.49 -3.65
N GLU A 409 18.68 13.15 -3.74
CA GLU A 409 18.59 12.47 -5.04
C GLU A 409 17.29 12.78 -5.77
N LEU A 410 16.17 12.80 -5.03
CA LEU A 410 14.87 13.15 -5.58
C LEU A 410 14.82 14.60 -6.05
N GLU A 411 15.44 15.54 -5.32
CA GLU A 411 15.54 16.95 -5.70
C GLU A 411 16.33 17.11 -7.00
N GLU A 412 17.49 16.44 -7.14
CA GLU A 412 18.28 16.47 -8.36
C GLU A 412 17.54 15.87 -9.56
N PHE A 413 16.88 14.73 -9.39
CA PHE A 413 16.06 14.13 -10.45
C PHE A 413 14.92 15.06 -10.87
N VAL A 414 14.28 15.74 -9.95
CA VAL A 414 13.22 16.69 -10.23
C VAL A 414 13.74 17.93 -10.96
N ASN A 415 14.91 18.42 -10.59
CA ASN A 415 15.55 19.55 -11.25
C ASN A 415 15.87 19.28 -12.73
N GLU A 416 16.30 18.05 -13.05
CA GLU A 416 16.63 17.64 -14.42
C GLU A 416 15.39 17.22 -15.24
N LEU A 417 14.53 16.39 -14.68
CA LEU A 417 13.36 15.83 -15.38
C LEU A 417 12.21 16.82 -15.52
N ARG A 418 12.11 17.79 -14.61
CA ARG A 418 11.05 18.80 -14.56
C ARG A 418 9.65 18.15 -14.68
N PRO A 419 9.25 17.27 -13.75
CA PRO A 419 7.93 16.68 -13.80
C PRO A 419 6.84 17.71 -13.53
N ASP A 420 5.68 17.52 -14.16
CA ASP A 420 4.48 18.32 -13.90
C ASP A 420 3.73 17.86 -12.66
N LEU A 421 3.99 16.65 -12.19
CA LEU A 421 3.39 16.05 -10.99
C LEU A 421 4.35 15.09 -10.31
N ILE A 422 4.38 15.15 -8.99
CA ILE A 422 5.01 14.11 -8.17
C ILE A 422 3.98 13.38 -7.35
N GLY A 423 3.96 12.04 -7.48
CA GLY A 423 3.21 11.12 -6.63
C GLY A 423 4.13 10.45 -5.61
N SER A 424 4.03 10.82 -4.32
CA SER A 424 4.93 10.31 -3.29
C SER A 424 4.27 10.18 -1.92
N GLY A 425 5.05 9.93 -0.89
CA GLY A 425 4.62 9.91 0.50
C GLY A 425 4.43 11.32 1.09
N ILE A 426 3.88 11.40 2.30
CA ILE A 426 3.60 12.69 2.94
C ILE A 426 4.89 13.46 3.29
N LYS A 427 5.99 12.74 3.49
CA LYS A 427 7.26 13.34 3.92
C LYS A 427 7.89 14.20 2.83
N GLU A 428 7.82 13.75 1.59
CA GLU A 428 8.38 14.42 0.42
C GLU A 428 7.55 15.63 -0.04
N LYS A 429 6.29 15.71 0.39
CA LYS A 429 5.34 16.77 0.00
C LYS A 429 5.91 18.18 0.19
N TYR A 430 6.52 18.42 1.33
CA TYR A 430 6.99 19.77 1.68
C TYR A 430 8.18 20.21 0.83
N LEU A 431 9.08 19.30 0.48
CA LEU A 431 10.19 19.57 -0.42
C LEU A 431 9.67 20.01 -1.78
N PHE A 432 8.87 19.20 -2.43
CA PHE A 432 8.44 19.44 -3.80
C PHE A 432 7.48 20.63 -3.94
N GLN A 433 6.60 20.85 -2.96
CA GLN A 433 5.75 22.03 -2.95
C GLN A 433 6.55 23.34 -2.79
N LYS A 434 7.67 23.34 -2.03
CA LYS A 434 8.60 24.48 -1.98
C LYS A 434 9.27 24.72 -3.34
N MET A 435 9.55 23.68 -4.11
CA MET A 435 10.09 23.79 -5.47
C MET A 435 9.04 24.26 -6.49
N GLY A 436 7.79 24.47 -6.07
CA GLY A 436 6.70 24.89 -6.95
C GLY A 436 6.15 23.78 -7.83
N ILE A 437 6.36 22.51 -7.45
CA ILE A 437 5.92 21.35 -8.24
C ILE A 437 4.64 20.77 -7.65
N PRO A 438 3.62 20.51 -8.48
CA PRO A 438 2.39 19.83 -8.10
C PRO A 438 2.66 18.48 -7.45
N PHE A 439 1.91 18.18 -6.40
CA PHE A 439 2.13 16.98 -5.57
C PHE A 439 0.81 16.29 -5.24
N ARG A 440 0.82 14.94 -5.33
CA ARG A 440 -0.25 14.09 -4.80
C ARG A 440 0.33 13.05 -3.85
N GLN A 441 -0.23 12.99 -2.66
CA GLN A 441 0.15 11.99 -1.68
C GLN A 441 -0.48 10.64 -2.04
N MET A 442 0.37 9.62 -2.16
CA MET A 442 -0.03 8.29 -2.63
C MET A 442 -0.31 7.29 -1.50
N HIS A 443 -0.03 7.62 -0.24
CA HIS A 443 -0.32 6.72 0.90
C HIS A 443 -1.79 6.80 1.34
N SER A 444 -2.37 7.99 1.34
CA SER A 444 -3.74 8.24 1.80
C SER A 444 -4.58 9.01 0.78
N TRP A 445 -4.13 9.07 -0.49
CA TRP A 445 -4.79 9.79 -1.58
C TRP A 445 -5.08 11.27 -1.27
N ASP A 446 -4.25 11.93 -0.45
CA ASP A 446 -4.50 13.27 0.10
C ASP A 446 -5.90 13.42 0.73
N TYR A 447 -6.34 12.37 1.42
CA TYR A 447 -7.69 12.27 2.00
C TYR A 447 -8.83 12.37 0.96
N SER A 448 -8.55 11.99 -0.29
CA SER A 448 -9.51 11.77 -1.36
C SER A 448 -9.69 10.26 -1.63
N GLY A 449 -10.12 9.88 -2.80
CA GLY A 449 -10.40 8.49 -3.22
C GLY A 449 -11.89 8.16 -3.11
N PRO A 450 -12.27 6.93 -3.43
CA PRO A 450 -11.40 5.84 -3.91
C PRO A 450 -10.73 6.14 -5.25
N TYR A 451 -9.64 5.40 -5.57
CA TYR A 451 -8.98 5.48 -6.89
C TYR A 451 -9.05 4.16 -7.67
N HIS A 452 -9.48 3.09 -7.02
CA HIS A 452 -9.63 1.78 -7.65
C HIS A 452 -10.96 1.60 -8.36
N ALA A 453 -10.98 0.67 -9.31
CA ALA A 453 -12.12 0.30 -10.13
C ALA A 453 -12.71 1.46 -10.95
N TYR A 454 -13.81 1.19 -11.66
CA TYR A 454 -14.43 2.20 -12.52
C TYR A 454 -14.96 3.43 -11.78
N ASN A 455 -15.41 3.26 -10.54
CA ASN A 455 -15.87 4.39 -9.71
C ASN A 455 -14.71 5.26 -9.20
N GLY A 456 -13.51 4.71 -9.12
CA GLY A 456 -12.33 5.41 -8.62
C GLY A 456 -11.61 6.23 -9.69
N PHE A 457 -11.60 5.80 -10.93
CA PHE A 457 -10.86 6.46 -12.00
C PHE A 457 -11.31 7.92 -12.26
N PRO A 458 -12.61 8.27 -12.27
CA PRO A 458 -13.04 9.67 -12.41
C PRO A 458 -12.52 10.57 -11.28
N ILE A 459 -12.46 10.04 -10.06
CA ILE A 459 -11.93 10.76 -8.89
C ILE A 459 -10.42 10.94 -9.05
N PHE A 460 -9.69 9.91 -9.49
CA PHE A 460 -8.27 9.99 -9.78
C PHE A 460 -7.98 11.04 -10.85
N ALA A 461 -8.68 11.03 -11.98
CA ALA A 461 -8.52 11.97 -13.08
C ALA A 461 -8.76 13.43 -12.64
N ARG A 462 -9.87 13.67 -11.92
CA ARG A 462 -10.18 14.98 -11.34
C ARG A 462 -9.07 15.47 -10.40
N ASP A 463 -8.61 14.62 -9.50
CA ASP A 463 -7.65 15.00 -8.47
C ASP A 463 -6.26 15.27 -9.06
N VAL A 464 -5.88 14.51 -10.09
CA VAL A 464 -4.65 14.76 -10.87
C VAL A 464 -4.74 16.08 -11.59
N ASP A 465 -5.84 16.33 -12.30
CA ASP A 465 -6.07 17.60 -13.00
C ASP A 465 -6.06 18.80 -12.03
N MET A 466 -6.76 18.70 -10.91
CA MET A 466 -6.77 19.74 -9.88
C MET A 466 -5.38 20.01 -9.31
N ALA A 467 -4.55 18.98 -9.13
CA ALA A 467 -3.18 19.15 -8.64
C ALA A 467 -2.30 19.84 -9.69
N VAL A 468 -2.32 19.37 -10.93
CA VAL A 468 -1.43 19.83 -12.00
C VAL A 468 -1.84 21.23 -12.49
N ASN A 469 -3.13 21.48 -12.72
CA ASN A 469 -3.66 22.68 -13.32
C ASN A 469 -4.19 23.71 -12.31
N SER A 470 -3.87 23.56 -11.01
CA SER A 470 -4.26 24.51 -9.98
C SER A 470 -3.72 25.92 -10.29
N PRO A 471 -4.56 26.95 -10.26
CA PRO A 471 -4.11 28.33 -10.43
C PRO A 471 -3.13 28.79 -9.34
N THR A 472 -3.06 28.08 -8.22
CA THR A 472 -2.14 28.35 -7.11
C THR A 472 -0.68 28.33 -7.56
N TRP A 473 -0.32 27.47 -8.52
CA TRP A 473 1.06 27.37 -9.02
C TRP A 473 1.55 28.65 -9.71
N LYS A 474 0.65 29.48 -10.23
CA LYS A 474 0.98 30.80 -10.78
C LYS A 474 1.39 31.82 -9.71
N LEU A 475 1.02 31.55 -8.46
CA LEU A 475 1.31 32.43 -7.31
C LEU A 475 2.56 31.96 -6.54
N VAL A 476 2.95 30.71 -6.70
CA VAL A 476 4.15 30.16 -6.09
C VAL A 476 5.35 30.62 -6.91
N LYS A 477 6.19 31.46 -6.33
CA LYS A 477 7.50 31.77 -6.90
C LYS A 477 8.45 30.67 -6.50
N ALA A 478 8.95 29.94 -7.48
CA ALA A 478 10.05 29.00 -7.23
C ALA A 478 11.19 29.78 -6.56
N PRO A 479 11.78 29.26 -5.48
CA PRO A 479 12.86 29.96 -4.76
C PRO A 479 14.16 30.08 -5.58
N PHE A 480 14.20 29.48 -6.77
CA PHE A 480 15.41 29.41 -7.62
C PHE A 480 15.14 29.89 -9.04
#